data_8a4871c759ed041e8ec92dc22f4d4616
#
_entry.id   8a4871c759ed041e8ec92dc22f4d4616
#
_cell.length_a   1.000
_cell.length_b   1.000
_cell.length_c   1.000
_cell.angle_alpha   90.00
_cell.angle_beta   90.00
_cell.angle_gamma   90.00
#
_symmetry.space_group_name_H-M   'P 1'
#
loop_
_entity.id
_entity.type
_entity.pdbx_description
1 polymer ?
#
loop_
_entity_poly.entity_id
_entity_poly.type
_entity_poly.pdbx_seq_one_letter_code
_entity_poly.pdbx_strand_id
1 'polypeptide(L)'
;VLVGALLCKPVNPKASAGVIFFNNTGYLGMCGHGTIGLVASLAHLGKIQVGTHLIETPVGDVEATLHEDHSVSVRNVPAYRYKKAVEVNVEKYGKVTGDIAWGGNWFFLINDHGQRVASDNLDQLTEYAWTVRQALTAQGITGKDGQEIDHIELFASDTEADSKNFVLCPGKAYDRSPCGTGTSAKIACLAADGKLEPGKLWKQASIIGSQFIASYEQAGEYVIPTIRGEAYMSAEATLFMDENDPFAWGIQL
;
A
#
# COMPACT_ATOMS: atom_id res chain seq x y z
N VAL A 1 -4.65 4.73 -11.45
CA VAL A 1 -5.63 4.07 -10.57
C VAL A 1 -6.12 5.05 -9.55
N LEU A 2 -7.42 5.08 -9.33
CA LEU A 2 -8.03 5.83 -8.26
C LEU A 2 -8.32 4.86 -7.10
N VAL A 3 -7.88 5.23 -5.91
CA VAL A 3 -8.35 4.61 -4.66
C VAL A 3 -9.37 5.55 -4.05
N GLY A 4 -10.59 5.05 -3.87
CA GLY A 4 -11.63 5.75 -3.14
C GLY A 4 -11.42 5.59 -1.63
N ALA A 5 -11.77 6.62 -0.88
CA ALA A 5 -11.81 6.61 0.57
C ALA A 5 -13.23 7.00 1.00
N LEU A 6 -14.05 6.02 1.35
CA LEU A 6 -15.39 6.26 1.88
C LEU A 6 -15.25 6.65 3.35
N LEU A 7 -15.58 7.90 3.65
CA LEU A 7 -15.59 8.41 5.02
C LEU A 7 -16.80 7.87 5.78
N CYS A 8 -16.54 7.17 6.87
CA CYS A 8 -17.54 6.54 7.72
C CYS A 8 -17.57 7.17 9.11
N LYS A 9 -18.68 7.01 9.81
CA LYS A 9 -18.73 7.28 11.25
C LYS A 9 -17.92 6.18 11.95
N PRO A 10 -16.92 6.51 12.77
CA PRO A 10 -16.13 5.51 13.46
C PRO A 10 -16.97 4.80 14.54
N VAL A 11 -16.67 3.53 14.79
CA VAL A 11 -17.21 2.75 15.92
C VAL A 11 -16.44 3.09 17.19
N ASN A 12 -15.11 3.25 17.06
CA ASN A 12 -14.26 3.72 18.15
C ASN A 12 -14.51 5.22 18.42
N PRO A 13 -15.06 5.62 19.58
CA PRO A 13 -15.37 7.03 19.88
C PRO A 13 -14.13 7.93 19.98
N LYS A 14 -12.93 7.35 20.07
CA LYS A 14 -11.66 8.09 20.08
C LYS A 14 -11.13 8.37 18.66
N ALA A 15 -11.66 7.69 17.65
CA ALA A 15 -11.23 7.90 16.27
C ALA A 15 -11.82 9.20 15.72
N SER A 16 -10.98 9.97 15.03
CA SER A 16 -11.39 11.19 14.33
C SER A 16 -12.23 10.89 13.09
N ALA A 17 -12.04 9.72 12.48
CA ALA A 17 -12.78 9.24 11.33
C ALA A 17 -12.67 7.72 11.22
N GLY A 18 -13.70 7.09 10.63
CA GLY A 18 -13.62 5.76 10.06
C GLY A 18 -13.47 5.86 8.54
N VAL A 19 -12.78 4.91 7.91
CA VAL A 19 -12.58 4.90 6.47
C VAL A 19 -12.63 3.48 5.91
N ILE A 20 -13.27 3.34 4.73
CA ILE A 20 -13.19 2.14 3.91
C ILE A 20 -12.51 2.54 2.61
N PHE A 21 -11.34 1.95 2.35
CA PHE A 21 -10.63 2.14 1.09
C PHE A 21 -11.15 1.14 0.05
N PHE A 22 -11.29 1.59 -1.19
CA PHE A 22 -11.77 0.75 -2.29
C PHE A 22 -11.21 1.21 -3.63
N ASN A 23 -11.27 0.32 -4.60
CA ASN A 23 -11.03 0.63 -6.01
C ASN A 23 -12.14 0.00 -6.87
N ASN A 24 -11.94 -0.04 -8.19
CA ASN A 24 -12.92 -0.62 -9.12
C ASN A 24 -13.08 -2.14 -9.03
N THR A 25 -12.27 -2.84 -8.23
CA THR A 25 -12.35 -4.30 -8.06
C THR A 25 -12.81 -4.73 -6.67
N GLY A 26 -12.85 -3.83 -5.70
CA GLY A 26 -13.30 -4.15 -4.36
C GLY A 26 -12.67 -3.31 -3.26
N TYR A 27 -12.75 -3.82 -2.05
CA TYR A 27 -12.26 -3.17 -0.84
C TYR A 27 -10.79 -3.50 -0.58
N LEU A 28 -10.08 -2.56 0.02
CA LEU A 28 -8.71 -2.72 0.50
C LEU A 28 -8.72 -2.79 2.03
N GLY A 29 -7.88 -3.64 2.61
CA GLY A 29 -7.74 -3.73 4.06
C GLY A 29 -7.22 -2.44 4.67
N MET A 30 -6.12 -1.93 4.11
CA MET A 30 -5.51 -0.64 4.46
C MET A 30 -4.90 0.00 3.21
N CYS A 31 -4.80 1.32 3.21
CA CYS A 31 -4.14 2.07 2.14
C CYS A 31 -3.33 3.22 2.75
N GLY A 32 -2.00 3.11 2.73
CA GLY A 32 -1.10 4.11 3.33
C GLY A 32 -1.22 5.47 2.65
N HIS A 33 -1.11 5.54 1.32
CA HIS A 33 -1.28 6.80 0.60
C HIS A 33 -2.72 7.33 0.67
N GLY A 34 -3.71 6.43 0.72
CA GLY A 34 -5.11 6.81 0.95
C GLY A 34 -5.32 7.46 2.33
N THR A 35 -4.66 6.96 3.38
CA THR A 35 -4.71 7.56 4.73
C THR A 35 -4.03 8.93 4.74
N ILE A 36 -2.89 9.09 4.07
CA ILE A 36 -2.23 10.39 3.91
C ILE A 36 -3.17 11.38 3.21
N GLY A 37 -3.80 10.96 2.10
CA GLY A 37 -4.77 11.77 1.37
C GLY A 37 -6.03 12.10 2.18
N LEU A 38 -6.53 11.14 2.97
CA LEU A 38 -7.67 11.34 3.86
C LEU A 38 -7.38 12.40 4.91
N VAL A 39 -6.22 12.33 5.59
CA VAL A 39 -5.82 13.30 6.61
C VAL A 39 -5.66 14.70 6.01
N ALA A 40 -5.01 14.82 4.85
CA ALA A 40 -4.92 16.08 4.12
C ALA A 40 -6.32 16.62 3.75
N SER A 41 -7.24 15.76 3.31
CA SER A 41 -8.63 16.14 2.98
C SER A 41 -9.42 16.58 4.21
N LEU A 42 -9.31 15.87 5.33
CA LEU A 42 -9.98 16.24 6.58
C LEU A 42 -9.48 17.59 7.11
N ALA A 43 -8.18 17.87 6.97
CA ALA A 43 -7.60 19.16 7.33
C ALA A 43 -8.11 20.29 6.42
N HIS A 44 -8.14 20.06 5.10
CA HIS A 44 -8.71 20.99 4.11
C HIS A 44 -10.17 21.33 4.42
N LEU A 45 -10.97 20.32 4.82
CA LEU A 45 -12.36 20.50 5.22
C LEU A 45 -12.54 21.10 6.62
N GLY A 46 -11.46 21.45 7.32
CA GLY A 46 -11.49 22.01 8.68
C GLY A 46 -11.97 21.04 9.76
N LYS A 47 -11.97 19.74 9.48
CA LYS A 47 -12.44 18.69 10.41
C LYS A 47 -11.39 18.26 11.41
N ILE A 48 -10.10 18.44 11.08
CA ILE A 48 -8.97 18.17 11.96
C ILE A 48 -7.95 19.30 11.84
N GLN A 49 -7.04 19.38 12.81
CA GLN A 49 -5.93 20.32 12.84
C GLN A 49 -4.59 19.57 12.92
N VAL A 50 -3.49 20.30 12.87
CA VAL A 50 -2.15 19.76 13.13
C VAL A 50 -2.15 18.98 14.44
N GLY A 51 -1.57 17.75 14.40
CA GLY A 51 -1.55 16.83 15.52
C GLY A 51 -1.82 15.39 15.12
N THR A 52 -1.90 14.52 16.11
CA THR A 52 -2.12 13.08 15.92
C THR A 52 -3.62 12.74 16.02
N HIS A 53 -4.09 11.99 15.06
CA HIS A 53 -5.48 11.55 14.89
C HIS A 53 -5.54 10.04 14.77
N LEU A 54 -6.54 9.42 15.40
CA LEU A 54 -6.82 8.00 15.24
C LEU A 54 -7.78 7.83 14.05
N ILE A 55 -7.43 6.98 13.11
CA ILE A 55 -8.23 6.62 11.94
C ILE A 55 -8.59 5.13 12.04
N GLU A 56 -9.89 4.84 12.07
CA GLU A 56 -10.38 3.46 12.10
C GLU A 56 -10.42 2.90 10.68
N THR A 57 -9.79 1.73 10.48
CA THR A 57 -9.76 1.01 9.20
C THR A 57 -10.28 -0.42 9.37
N PRO A 58 -10.66 -1.14 8.31
CA PRO A 58 -11.13 -2.54 8.40
C PRO A 58 -10.12 -3.51 9.03
N VAL A 59 -8.84 -3.20 9.00
CA VAL A 59 -7.77 -4.07 9.56
C VAL A 59 -7.20 -3.56 10.88
N GLY A 60 -7.77 -2.51 11.44
CA GLY A 60 -7.42 -1.94 12.73
C GLY A 60 -7.27 -0.43 12.72
N ASP A 61 -7.13 0.13 13.90
CA ASP A 61 -6.92 1.56 14.09
C ASP A 61 -5.48 1.93 13.75
N VAL A 62 -5.30 3.03 13.04
CA VAL A 62 -3.99 3.60 12.72
C VAL A 62 -3.89 5.03 13.24
N GLU A 63 -2.74 5.38 13.77
CA GLU A 63 -2.43 6.76 14.15
C GLU A 63 -1.87 7.51 12.94
N ALA A 64 -2.47 8.65 12.62
CA ALA A 64 -2.01 9.53 11.55
C ALA A 64 -1.71 10.91 12.12
N THR A 65 -0.49 11.40 11.93
CA THR A 65 -0.05 12.72 12.41
C THR A 65 0.04 13.68 11.25
N LEU A 66 -0.77 14.72 11.26
CA LEU A 66 -0.63 15.87 10.39
C LEU A 66 0.42 16.82 10.98
N HIS A 67 1.48 17.08 10.22
CA HIS A 67 2.56 17.97 10.61
C HIS A 67 2.31 19.40 10.15
N GLU A 68 3.04 20.38 10.74
CA GLU A 68 2.96 21.80 10.37
C GLU A 68 3.37 22.07 8.91
N ASP A 69 4.25 21.25 8.35
CA ASP A 69 4.67 21.30 6.94
C ASP A 69 3.69 20.59 5.97
N HIS A 70 2.49 20.24 6.46
CA HIS A 70 1.42 19.55 5.75
C HIS A 70 1.75 18.10 5.34
N SER A 71 2.92 17.57 5.68
CA SER A 71 3.17 16.13 5.52
C SER A 71 2.37 15.33 6.54
N VAL A 72 2.16 14.06 6.26
CA VAL A 72 1.42 13.15 7.13
C VAL A 72 2.26 11.92 7.43
N SER A 73 2.43 11.61 8.72
CA SER A 73 2.97 10.33 9.17
C SER A 73 1.84 9.38 9.53
N VAL A 74 1.88 8.16 9.06
CA VAL A 74 0.93 7.09 9.38
C VAL A 74 1.66 5.99 10.12
N ARG A 75 1.33 5.78 11.39
CA ARG A 75 1.74 4.63 12.19
C ARG A 75 0.80 3.48 11.85
N ASN A 76 1.30 2.59 10.98
CA ASN A 76 0.51 1.55 10.35
C ASN A 76 0.19 0.40 11.32
N VAL A 77 -0.66 -0.53 10.88
CA VAL A 77 -0.92 -1.80 11.56
C VAL A 77 0.35 -2.64 11.66
N PRO A 78 0.44 -3.61 12.59
CA PRO A 78 1.59 -4.52 12.69
C PRO A 78 1.89 -5.19 11.35
N ALA A 79 3.17 -5.18 10.97
CA ALA A 79 3.67 -5.78 9.74
C ALA A 79 4.66 -6.91 10.04
N TYR A 80 4.72 -7.91 9.16
CA TYR A 80 5.61 -9.06 9.34
C TYR A 80 5.88 -9.80 8.03
N ARG A 81 7.02 -10.48 7.94
CA ARG A 81 7.30 -11.46 6.90
C ARG A 81 6.69 -12.80 7.28
N TYR A 82 5.77 -13.30 6.46
CA TYR A 82 5.12 -14.59 6.67
C TYR A 82 5.98 -15.76 6.18
N LYS A 83 6.51 -15.65 4.94
CA LYS A 83 7.40 -16.66 4.37
C LYS A 83 8.54 -15.99 3.62
N LYS A 84 9.76 -16.55 3.77
CA LYS A 84 10.96 -16.09 3.08
C LYS A 84 11.26 -16.95 1.86
N ALA A 85 11.72 -16.32 0.78
CA ALA A 85 12.26 -16.97 -0.41
C ALA A 85 11.32 -18.04 -1.00
N VAL A 86 10.04 -17.70 -1.13
CA VAL A 86 9.05 -18.58 -1.74
C VAL A 86 9.27 -18.61 -3.25
N GLU A 87 9.36 -19.81 -3.83
CA GLU A 87 9.51 -20.03 -5.25
C GLU A 87 8.16 -20.24 -5.92
N VAL A 88 7.95 -19.58 -7.05
CA VAL A 88 6.80 -19.76 -7.93
C VAL A 88 7.27 -19.99 -9.37
N ASN A 89 6.68 -20.96 -10.06
CA ASN A 89 6.97 -21.20 -11.48
C ASN A 89 6.06 -20.33 -12.32
N VAL A 90 6.66 -19.40 -13.05
CA VAL A 90 5.95 -18.40 -13.86
C VAL A 90 6.15 -18.72 -15.33
N GLU A 91 5.06 -18.92 -16.07
CA GLU A 91 5.13 -19.13 -17.52
C GLU A 91 5.86 -17.95 -18.17
N LYS A 92 6.72 -18.19 -19.14
CA LYS A 92 7.62 -17.26 -19.84
C LYS A 92 8.83 -16.76 -19.02
N TYR A 93 8.76 -16.75 -17.67
CA TYR A 93 9.82 -16.16 -16.83
C TYR A 93 10.57 -17.20 -15.99
N GLY A 94 10.10 -18.46 -16.00
CA GLY A 94 10.70 -19.53 -15.21
C GLY A 94 10.44 -19.38 -13.71
N LYS A 95 11.41 -19.75 -12.91
CA LYS A 95 11.32 -19.70 -11.46
C LYS A 95 11.54 -18.27 -10.97
N VAL A 96 10.56 -17.74 -10.24
CA VAL A 96 10.62 -16.44 -9.57
C VAL A 96 10.62 -16.68 -8.07
N THR A 97 11.48 -15.98 -7.35
CA THR A 97 11.61 -16.08 -5.88
C THR A 97 11.26 -14.75 -5.22
N GLY A 98 10.43 -14.81 -4.18
CA GLY A 98 10.03 -13.63 -3.42
C GLY A 98 9.65 -13.95 -1.99
N ASP A 99 9.52 -12.90 -1.18
CA ASP A 99 9.04 -13.01 0.20
C ASP A 99 7.53 -12.75 0.24
N ILE A 100 6.79 -13.50 1.07
CA ILE A 100 5.40 -13.21 1.37
C ILE A 100 5.35 -12.45 2.68
N ALA A 101 4.79 -11.23 2.65
CA ALA A 101 4.72 -10.35 3.80
C ALA A 101 3.39 -9.62 3.90
N TRP A 102 3.03 -9.27 5.14
CA TRP A 102 1.87 -8.47 5.50
C TRP A 102 2.30 -7.06 5.93
N GLY A 103 1.66 -6.04 5.36
CA GLY A 103 1.84 -4.64 5.74
C GLY A 103 0.52 -3.88 5.83
N GLY A 104 -0.61 -4.60 6.03
CA GLY A 104 -1.99 -4.11 5.93
C GLY A 104 -2.72 -4.62 4.68
N ASN A 105 -1.97 -5.21 3.76
CA ASN A 105 -2.39 -6.05 2.63
C ASN A 105 -1.33 -7.13 2.43
N TRP A 106 -1.61 -8.16 1.64
CA TRP A 106 -0.66 -9.22 1.34
C TRP A 106 0.18 -8.89 0.11
N PHE A 107 1.49 -9.05 0.27
CA PHE A 107 2.49 -8.76 -0.77
C PHE A 107 3.32 -9.99 -1.12
N PHE A 108 3.66 -10.12 -2.40
CA PHE A 108 4.78 -10.90 -2.87
C PHE A 108 5.89 -9.94 -3.32
N LEU A 109 6.98 -9.92 -2.56
CA LEU A 109 8.08 -8.96 -2.67
C LEU A 109 9.24 -9.59 -3.43
N ILE A 110 9.62 -9.05 -4.59
CA ILE A 110 10.62 -9.63 -5.49
C ILE A 110 11.78 -8.65 -5.66
N ASN A 111 12.99 -9.07 -5.28
CA ASN A 111 14.20 -8.26 -5.46
C ASN A 111 14.97 -8.65 -6.75
N ASP A 112 15.02 -9.94 -7.08
CA ASP A 112 15.73 -10.45 -8.26
C ASP A 112 14.72 -10.90 -9.32
N HIS A 113 14.36 -9.98 -10.22
CA HIS A 113 13.31 -10.19 -11.23
C HIS A 113 13.78 -9.88 -12.66
N GLY A 114 14.99 -9.34 -12.83
CA GLY A 114 15.56 -9.02 -14.16
C GLY A 114 14.82 -7.94 -14.96
N GLN A 115 13.80 -7.27 -14.37
CA GLN A 115 13.05 -6.21 -15.04
C GLN A 115 13.65 -4.83 -14.75
N ARG A 116 13.59 -3.92 -15.72
CA ARG A 116 13.99 -2.52 -15.49
C ARG A 116 12.83 -1.74 -14.87
N VAL A 117 12.97 -1.32 -13.61
CA VAL A 117 11.97 -0.52 -12.88
C VAL A 117 12.09 0.94 -13.28
N ALA A 118 11.34 1.32 -14.30
CA ALA A 118 11.32 2.69 -14.86
C ALA A 118 9.95 3.01 -15.45
N SER A 119 9.57 4.29 -15.42
CA SER A 119 8.24 4.76 -15.84
C SER A 119 7.96 4.59 -17.36
N ASP A 120 8.97 4.44 -18.18
CA ASP A 120 8.86 4.12 -19.60
C ASP A 120 8.74 2.61 -19.88
N ASN A 121 8.71 1.77 -18.83
CA ASN A 121 8.61 0.31 -18.91
C ASN A 121 7.35 -0.25 -18.22
N LEU A 122 6.34 0.57 -18.01
CA LEU A 122 5.16 0.21 -17.20
C LEU A 122 4.39 -0.99 -17.74
N ASP A 123 4.25 -1.11 -19.06
CA ASP A 123 3.49 -2.22 -19.67
C ASP A 123 4.17 -3.56 -19.40
N GLN A 124 5.50 -3.64 -19.52
CA GLN A 124 6.26 -4.86 -19.23
C GLN A 124 6.25 -5.20 -17.74
N LEU A 125 6.41 -4.20 -16.88
CA LEU A 125 6.35 -4.37 -15.42
C LEU A 125 4.96 -4.88 -14.99
N THR A 126 3.91 -4.30 -15.56
CA THR A 126 2.52 -4.70 -15.30
C THR A 126 2.26 -6.14 -15.76
N GLU A 127 2.69 -6.49 -16.98
CA GLU A 127 2.51 -7.85 -17.51
C GLU A 127 3.31 -8.88 -16.71
N TYR A 128 4.57 -8.58 -16.37
CA TYR A 128 5.39 -9.45 -15.53
C TYR A 128 4.74 -9.69 -14.16
N ALA A 129 4.41 -8.62 -13.44
CA ALA A 129 3.82 -8.72 -12.12
C ALA A 129 2.44 -9.40 -12.14
N TRP A 130 1.63 -9.15 -13.17
CA TRP A 130 0.34 -9.82 -13.36
C TRP A 130 0.51 -11.33 -13.59
N THR A 131 1.47 -11.74 -14.44
CA THR A 131 1.75 -13.16 -14.68
C THR A 131 2.24 -13.86 -13.41
N VAL A 132 3.08 -13.18 -12.59
CA VAL A 132 3.48 -13.69 -11.27
C VAL A 132 2.26 -13.87 -10.37
N ARG A 133 1.36 -12.89 -10.29
CA ARG A 133 0.15 -13.00 -9.47
C ARG A 133 -0.73 -14.18 -9.87
N GLN A 134 -0.96 -14.35 -11.18
CA GLN A 134 -1.71 -15.48 -11.70
C GLN A 134 -1.05 -16.82 -11.34
N ALA A 135 0.28 -16.90 -11.44
CA ALA A 135 1.03 -18.10 -11.09
C ALA A 135 0.95 -18.44 -9.59
N LEU A 136 0.96 -17.43 -8.70
CA LEU A 136 0.75 -17.63 -7.26
C LEU A 136 -0.63 -18.25 -6.99
N THR A 137 -1.68 -17.67 -7.58
CA THR A 137 -3.06 -18.20 -7.45
C THR A 137 -3.18 -19.61 -7.99
N ALA A 138 -2.66 -19.88 -9.19
CA ALA A 138 -2.74 -21.20 -9.83
C ALA A 138 -2.00 -22.31 -9.05
N GLN A 139 -0.94 -21.94 -8.32
CA GLN A 139 -0.14 -22.86 -7.50
C GLN A 139 -0.59 -22.91 -6.03
N GLY A 140 -1.68 -22.22 -5.66
CA GLY A 140 -2.22 -22.20 -4.30
C GLY A 140 -1.27 -21.52 -3.29
N ILE A 141 -0.40 -20.60 -3.75
CA ILE A 141 0.51 -19.84 -2.89
C ILE A 141 -0.24 -18.63 -2.36
N THR A 142 -0.46 -18.60 -1.04
CA THR A 142 -1.29 -17.60 -0.36
C THR A 142 -0.56 -16.98 0.82
N GLY A 143 -1.12 -15.91 1.35
CA GLY A 143 -0.83 -15.38 2.68
C GLY A 143 -1.30 -16.33 3.78
N LYS A 144 -1.31 -15.82 5.01
CA LYS A 144 -1.79 -16.58 6.18
C LYS A 144 -3.28 -16.91 6.02
N ASP A 145 -3.70 -18.08 6.51
CA ASP A 145 -5.08 -18.56 6.52
C ASP A 145 -5.76 -18.59 5.12
N GLY A 146 -4.95 -18.81 4.07
CA GLY A 146 -5.45 -18.92 2.70
C GLY A 146 -5.80 -17.57 2.05
N GLN A 147 -5.45 -16.44 2.66
CA GLN A 147 -5.73 -15.12 2.12
C GLN A 147 -4.95 -14.88 0.82
N GLU A 148 -5.62 -14.28 -0.15
CA GLU A 148 -5.01 -13.99 -1.44
C GLU A 148 -3.85 -12.98 -1.30
N ILE A 149 -2.77 -13.21 -2.06
CA ILE A 149 -1.71 -12.22 -2.24
C ILE A 149 -2.17 -11.26 -3.33
N ASP A 150 -2.60 -10.09 -2.93
CA ASP A 150 -3.28 -9.12 -3.77
C ASP A 150 -2.35 -8.09 -4.43
N HIS A 151 -1.10 -7.98 -3.94
CA HIS A 151 -0.09 -7.07 -4.46
C HIS A 151 1.20 -7.81 -4.86
N ILE A 152 1.80 -7.39 -5.96
CA ILE A 152 3.16 -7.81 -6.39
C ILE A 152 4.05 -6.58 -6.42
N GLU A 153 5.19 -6.65 -5.76
CA GLU A 153 6.10 -5.51 -5.65
C GLU A 153 7.50 -5.88 -6.12
N LEU A 154 8.02 -5.09 -7.06
CA LEU A 154 9.34 -5.25 -7.68
C LEU A 154 10.25 -4.12 -7.22
N PHE A 155 11.48 -4.45 -6.83
CA PHE A 155 12.43 -3.48 -6.31
C PHE A 155 13.64 -3.29 -7.22
N ALA A 156 14.16 -2.07 -7.23
CA ALA A 156 15.42 -1.72 -7.86
C ALA A 156 16.22 -0.77 -6.96
N SER A 157 17.51 -0.62 -7.25
CA SER A 157 18.34 0.44 -6.67
C SER A 157 17.90 1.80 -7.18
N ASP A 158 18.12 2.82 -6.37
CA ASP A 158 17.89 4.22 -6.71
C ASP A 158 19.09 5.05 -6.25
N THR A 159 19.29 6.23 -6.84
CA THR A 159 20.41 7.13 -6.51
C THR A 159 20.09 8.11 -5.39
N GLU A 160 18.82 8.38 -5.13
CA GLU A 160 18.34 9.38 -4.16
C GLU A 160 17.54 8.75 -3.01
N ALA A 161 17.21 7.46 -3.14
CA ALA A 161 16.48 6.68 -2.15
C ALA A 161 17.19 5.34 -1.88
N ASP A 162 16.86 4.70 -0.76
CA ASP A 162 17.41 3.39 -0.40
C ASP A 162 16.88 2.29 -1.33
N SER A 163 15.71 2.48 -1.94
CA SER A 163 15.11 1.59 -2.92
C SER A 163 14.08 2.31 -3.77
N LYS A 164 13.86 1.81 -4.98
CA LYS A 164 12.75 2.18 -5.87
C LYS A 164 11.86 0.98 -6.10
N ASN A 165 10.57 1.19 -6.27
CA ASN A 165 9.64 0.10 -6.51
C ASN A 165 8.70 0.34 -7.69
N PHE A 166 8.15 -0.79 -8.18
CA PHE A 166 6.93 -0.87 -8.95
C PHE A 166 5.97 -1.78 -8.19
N VAL A 167 4.73 -1.36 -8.00
CA VAL A 167 3.72 -2.11 -7.26
C VAL A 167 2.51 -2.35 -8.15
N LEU A 168 2.21 -3.63 -8.42
CA LEU A 168 0.95 -4.04 -9.00
C LEU A 168 -0.09 -4.18 -7.90
N CYS A 169 -1.19 -3.45 -8.03
CA CYS A 169 -2.35 -3.48 -7.14
C CYS A 169 -3.48 -4.36 -7.71
N PRO A 170 -4.52 -4.67 -6.91
CA PRO A 170 -5.75 -5.27 -7.41
C PRO A 170 -6.33 -4.52 -8.61
N GLY A 171 -6.93 -5.27 -9.56
CA GLY A 171 -7.47 -4.68 -10.80
C GLY A 171 -6.43 -4.45 -11.89
N LYS A 172 -5.27 -5.08 -11.81
CA LYS A 172 -4.17 -4.97 -12.80
C LYS A 172 -3.71 -3.51 -12.98
N ALA A 173 -3.71 -2.75 -11.91
CA ALA A 173 -3.30 -1.38 -11.89
C ALA A 173 -1.99 -1.21 -11.10
N TYR A 174 -1.18 -0.20 -11.40
CA TYR A 174 0.05 0.08 -10.65
C TYR A 174 -0.10 1.29 -9.73
N ASP A 175 0.59 1.27 -8.60
CA ASP A 175 0.66 2.40 -7.68
C ASP A 175 1.65 3.46 -8.19
N ARG A 176 1.25 4.71 -8.18
CA ARG A 176 2.15 5.85 -8.48
C ARG A 176 2.86 6.36 -7.23
N SER A 177 2.35 6.04 -6.05
CA SER A 177 3.06 6.26 -4.80
C SER A 177 4.05 5.12 -4.52
N PRO A 178 4.96 5.26 -3.53
CA PRO A 178 5.81 4.16 -3.10
C PRO A 178 5.08 2.98 -2.44
N CYS A 179 3.76 3.03 -2.33
CA CYS A 179 2.88 2.10 -1.62
C CYS A 179 3.19 2.00 -0.12
N GLY A 180 2.33 2.59 0.73
CA GLY A 180 2.56 2.61 2.19
C GLY A 180 2.53 1.23 2.82
N THR A 181 1.56 0.37 2.43
CA THR A 181 1.47 -1.02 2.92
C THR A 181 2.59 -1.90 2.34
N GLY A 182 3.00 -1.68 1.09
CA GLY A 182 4.16 -2.34 0.48
C GLY A 182 5.47 -1.95 1.16
N THR A 183 5.70 -0.65 1.38
CA THR A 183 6.85 -0.17 2.16
C THR A 183 6.87 -0.75 3.58
N SER A 184 5.70 -0.89 4.22
CA SER A 184 5.58 -1.54 5.55
C SER A 184 5.98 -3.02 5.50
N ALA A 185 5.52 -3.77 4.49
CA ALA A 185 5.89 -5.16 4.25
C ALA A 185 7.39 -5.29 3.95
N LYS A 186 7.97 -4.38 3.15
CA LYS A 186 9.41 -4.33 2.86
C LYS A 186 10.24 -4.11 4.12
N ILE A 187 9.86 -3.14 4.96
CA ILE A 187 10.54 -2.85 6.23
C ILE A 187 10.49 -4.07 7.15
N ALA A 188 9.37 -4.77 7.23
CA ALA A 188 9.26 -5.99 8.02
C ALA A 188 10.24 -7.09 7.53
N CYS A 189 10.43 -7.23 6.23
CA CYS A 189 11.42 -8.14 5.66
C CYS A 189 12.85 -7.71 5.97
N LEU A 190 13.16 -6.41 5.88
CA LEU A 190 14.48 -5.86 6.20
C LEU A 190 14.81 -6.02 7.69
N ALA A 191 13.84 -5.77 8.57
CA ALA A 191 13.97 -5.98 10.01
C ALA A 191 14.24 -7.46 10.33
N ALA A 192 13.46 -8.38 9.74
CA ALA A 192 13.62 -9.82 9.91
C ALA A 192 14.97 -10.35 9.39
N ASP A 193 15.61 -9.65 8.46
CA ASP A 193 16.96 -9.95 7.95
C ASP A 193 18.08 -9.22 8.71
N GLY A 194 17.74 -8.39 9.71
CA GLY A 194 18.72 -7.54 10.41
C GLY A 194 19.38 -6.47 9.53
N LYS A 195 18.72 -6.08 8.42
CA LYS A 195 19.24 -5.09 7.46
C LYS A 195 18.78 -3.67 7.74
N LEU A 196 17.79 -3.50 8.57
CA LEU A 196 17.30 -2.20 9.05
C LEU A 196 17.07 -2.28 10.56
N GLU A 197 17.61 -1.30 11.29
CA GLU A 197 17.44 -1.19 12.74
C GLU A 197 16.17 -0.40 13.10
N PRO A 198 15.57 -0.68 14.28
CA PRO A 198 14.43 0.14 14.77
C PRO A 198 14.75 1.62 14.80
N GLY A 199 13.83 2.45 14.37
CA GLY A 199 13.96 3.92 14.33
C GLY A 199 14.85 4.46 13.20
N LYS A 200 15.60 3.63 12.49
CA LYS A 200 16.39 4.07 11.34
C LYS A 200 15.47 4.43 10.16
N LEU A 201 15.75 5.55 9.53
CA LEU A 201 14.97 6.01 8.38
C LEU A 201 15.33 5.19 7.13
N TRP A 202 14.30 4.87 6.35
CA TRP A 202 14.33 4.24 5.05
C TRP A 202 13.61 5.11 4.05
N LYS A 203 14.24 5.46 2.94
CA LYS A 203 13.62 6.20 1.84
C LYS A 203 13.19 5.22 0.76
N GLN A 204 11.90 5.17 0.46
CA GLN A 204 11.34 4.39 -0.64
C GLN A 204 10.87 5.30 -1.74
N ALA A 205 11.46 5.18 -2.93
CA ALA A 205 11.00 5.88 -4.13
C ALA A 205 9.95 5.05 -4.89
N SER A 206 8.99 5.71 -5.51
CA SER A 206 8.02 5.13 -6.41
C SER A 206 8.53 5.05 -7.84
N ILE A 207 7.76 4.40 -8.70
CA ILE A 207 8.02 4.31 -10.15
C ILE A 207 8.09 5.69 -10.84
N ILE A 208 7.42 6.71 -10.30
CA ILE A 208 7.43 8.09 -10.81
C ILE A 208 8.37 9.02 -10.05
N GLY A 209 9.12 8.51 -9.03
CA GLY A 209 10.09 9.27 -8.26
C GLY A 209 9.54 9.98 -7.01
N SER A 210 8.23 9.87 -6.68
CA SER A 210 7.74 10.30 -5.36
C SER A 210 8.35 9.45 -4.26
N GLN A 211 8.51 10.00 -3.06
CA GLN A 211 9.20 9.31 -1.97
C GLN A 211 8.36 9.24 -0.71
N PHE A 212 8.49 8.11 0.01
CA PHE A 212 8.12 7.99 1.41
C PHE A 212 9.36 7.89 2.27
N ILE A 213 9.28 8.48 3.46
CA ILE A 213 10.25 8.26 4.53
C ILE A 213 9.59 7.32 5.54
N ALA A 214 10.24 6.22 5.83
CA ALA A 214 9.70 5.18 6.68
C ALA A 214 10.67 4.80 7.79
N SER A 215 10.13 4.33 8.90
CA SER A 215 10.85 3.71 10.02
C SER A 215 9.96 2.68 10.69
N TYR A 216 10.46 1.97 11.69
CA TYR A 216 9.64 1.06 12.47
C TYR A 216 10.05 1.01 13.95
N GLU A 217 9.10 0.59 14.77
CA GLU A 217 9.29 0.16 16.14
C GLU A 217 9.17 -1.37 16.22
N GLN A 218 10.04 -2.01 17.03
CA GLN A 218 9.92 -3.45 17.27
C GLN A 218 8.78 -3.74 18.26
N ALA A 219 7.90 -4.66 17.92
CA ALA A 219 6.78 -5.09 18.76
C ALA A 219 6.71 -6.63 18.82
N GLY A 220 7.57 -7.23 19.62
CA GLY A 220 7.71 -8.69 19.70
C GLY A 220 8.18 -9.27 18.35
N GLU A 221 7.40 -10.17 17.76
CA GLU A 221 7.68 -10.79 16.45
C GLU A 221 7.27 -9.91 15.26
N TYR A 222 6.56 -8.80 15.51
CA TYR A 222 6.07 -7.86 14.51
C TYR A 222 6.89 -6.57 14.52
N VAL A 223 6.74 -5.80 13.49
CA VAL A 223 7.18 -4.41 13.47
C VAL A 223 5.96 -3.49 13.32
N ILE A 224 6.03 -2.29 13.88
CA ILE A 224 5.02 -1.24 13.69
C ILE A 224 5.66 -0.18 12.79
N PRO A 225 5.37 -0.18 11.49
CA PRO A 225 5.94 0.80 10.57
C PRO A 225 5.28 2.17 10.73
N THR A 226 6.08 3.23 10.58
CA THR A 226 5.60 4.60 10.40
C THR A 226 6.05 5.07 9.03
N ILE A 227 5.09 5.50 8.21
CA ILE A 227 5.30 5.99 6.85
C ILE A 227 4.95 7.47 6.80
N ARG A 228 5.88 8.31 6.33
CA ARG A 228 5.65 9.74 6.11
C ARG A 228 5.67 10.07 4.64
N GLY A 229 4.67 10.85 4.21
CA GLY A 229 4.53 11.33 2.84
C GLY A 229 3.63 12.56 2.77
N GLU A 230 3.32 12.99 1.56
CA GLU A 230 2.54 14.19 1.28
C GLU A 230 1.37 13.87 0.35
N ALA A 231 0.30 14.66 0.46
CA ALA A 231 -0.83 14.65 -0.48
C ALA A 231 -1.34 16.07 -0.67
N TYR A 232 -1.81 16.35 -1.87
CA TYR A 232 -2.25 17.67 -2.30
C TYR A 232 -3.69 17.62 -2.79
N MET A 233 -4.50 18.62 -2.41
CA MET A 233 -5.86 18.77 -2.93
C MET A 233 -5.79 19.15 -4.40
N SER A 234 -6.50 18.39 -5.24
CA SER A 234 -6.50 18.61 -6.69
C SER A 234 -7.84 19.11 -7.22
N ALA A 235 -8.94 18.67 -6.61
CA ALA A 235 -10.28 19.05 -7.02
C ALA A 235 -11.32 18.74 -5.93
N GLU A 236 -12.48 19.38 -6.04
CA GLU A 236 -13.72 19.00 -5.40
C GLU A 236 -14.76 18.76 -6.50
N ALA A 237 -15.62 17.76 -6.33
CA ALA A 237 -16.65 17.41 -7.30
C ALA A 237 -17.93 16.97 -6.61
N THR A 238 -19.07 17.29 -7.24
CA THR A 238 -20.38 16.74 -6.88
C THR A 238 -20.76 15.70 -7.92
N LEU A 239 -21.03 14.48 -7.46
CA LEU A 239 -21.51 13.39 -8.32
C LEU A 239 -23.04 13.30 -8.19
N PHE A 240 -23.70 13.15 -9.31
CA PHE A 240 -25.14 12.94 -9.37
C PHE A 240 -25.41 11.48 -9.72
N MET A 241 -26.30 10.85 -8.97
CA MET A 241 -26.88 9.55 -9.30
C MET A 241 -28.37 9.78 -9.59
N ASP A 242 -28.75 9.65 -10.85
CA ASP A 242 -30.15 9.76 -11.27
C ASP A 242 -30.84 8.41 -11.05
N GLU A 243 -31.92 8.39 -10.28
CA GLU A 243 -32.73 7.19 -10.01
C GLU A 243 -33.33 6.56 -11.26
N ASN A 244 -33.47 7.35 -12.34
CA ASN A 244 -33.98 6.88 -13.62
C ASN A 244 -32.89 6.31 -14.53
N ASP A 245 -31.59 6.44 -14.17
CA ASP A 245 -30.51 5.83 -14.91
C ASP A 245 -30.47 4.33 -14.60
N PRO A 246 -30.70 3.43 -15.58
CA PRO A 246 -30.65 1.98 -15.35
C PRO A 246 -29.27 1.49 -14.89
N PHE A 247 -28.23 2.31 -15.03
CA PHE A 247 -26.85 2.00 -14.63
C PHE A 247 -26.37 2.83 -13.44
N ALA A 248 -27.25 3.55 -12.73
CA ALA A 248 -26.89 4.38 -11.57
C ALA A 248 -26.06 3.64 -10.51
N TRP A 249 -26.29 2.33 -10.36
CA TRP A 249 -25.61 1.45 -9.40
C TRP A 249 -24.54 0.56 -10.04
N GLY A 250 -24.13 0.86 -11.26
CA GLY A 250 -23.14 0.10 -12.03
C GLY A 250 -23.77 -0.97 -12.92
N ILE A 251 -22.94 -1.52 -13.80
CA ILE A 251 -23.33 -2.61 -14.70
C ILE A 251 -23.15 -3.93 -13.94
N GLN A 252 -24.24 -4.63 -13.73
CA GLN A 252 -24.22 -6.00 -13.20
C GLN A 252 -24.05 -6.97 -14.37
N LEU A 253 -22.93 -7.70 -14.35
CA LEU A 253 -22.60 -8.73 -15.33
C LEU A 253 -23.03 -10.11 -14.82
#